data_7d22a4ea4f0b889f55b751d5fce8cc58
#
_entry.id   7d22a4ea4f0b889f55b751d5fce8cc58
#
_cell.length_a   1.000
_cell.length_b   1.000
_cell.length_c   1.000
_cell.angle_alpha   90.00
_cell.angle_beta   90.00
_cell.angle_gamma   90.00
#
_symmetry.space_group_name_H-M   'P 1'
#
loop_
_entity.id
_entity.type
_entity.pdbx_description
1 polymer ?
#
loop_
_entity_poly.entity_id
_entity_poly.type
_entity_poly.pdbx_seq_one_letter_code
_entity_poly.pdbx_strand_id
1 'polypeptide(L)'
;AQEIELMQIASNISAEAHTRAMQSVKPEMIEYALEAELNYIFGKNGCVPAYNSIVGGGENACILHYVENNKPLKDGDLVLIDAACEYEFYASDITRTFPVNGKFSPEQKALYNIVLDAQLAAIDATRIGNHYKYPHEVAVKILTQGLVDLGLLSGNVDELVESEAFRQFFMHGTGH
;
A
#
# COMPACT_ATOMS: atom_id res chain seq x y z
N ALA A 1 -3.09 -26.99 -2.79
CA ALA A 1 -4.27 -26.56 -3.53
C ALA A 1 -5.25 -25.84 -2.59
N GLN A 2 -5.68 -26.49 -1.51
CA GLN A 2 -6.70 -25.97 -0.60
C GLN A 2 -6.29 -24.68 0.15
N GLU A 3 -5.07 -24.60 0.63
CA GLU A 3 -4.52 -23.41 1.30
C GLU A 3 -4.43 -22.20 0.35
N ILE A 4 -4.02 -22.41 -0.91
CA ILE A 4 -4.00 -21.37 -1.95
C ILE A 4 -5.42 -20.84 -2.21
N GLU A 5 -6.42 -21.72 -2.21
CA GLU A 5 -7.82 -21.32 -2.39
C GLU A 5 -8.30 -20.43 -1.24
N LEU A 6 -7.97 -20.78 0.01
CA LEU A 6 -8.31 -19.97 1.19
C LEU A 6 -7.62 -18.60 1.16
N MET A 7 -6.32 -18.56 0.82
CA MET A 7 -5.59 -17.29 0.64
C MET A 7 -6.19 -16.44 -0.48
N GLN A 8 -6.65 -17.05 -1.58
CA GLN A 8 -7.31 -16.33 -2.67
C GLN A 8 -8.64 -15.73 -2.23
N ILE A 9 -9.45 -16.48 -1.43
CA ILE A 9 -10.70 -15.98 -0.87
C ILE A 9 -10.42 -14.79 0.04
N ALA A 10 -9.47 -14.90 0.98
CA ALA A 10 -9.08 -13.81 1.87
C ALA A 10 -8.66 -12.56 1.07
N SER A 11 -7.82 -12.73 0.04
CA SER A 11 -7.34 -11.63 -0.81
C SER A 11 -8.50 -10.97 -1.59
N ASN A 12 -9.46 -11.75 -2.09
CA ASN A 12 -10.62 -11.24 -2.81
C ASN A 12 -11.54 -10.41 -1.90
N ILE A 13 -11.80 -10.88 -0.67
CA ILE A 13 -12.59 -10.15 0.34
C ILE A 13 -11.89 -8.84 0.70
N SER A 14 -10.59 -8.86 0.90
CA SER A 14 -9.80 -7.65 1.18
C SER A 14 -9.80 -6.67 0.02
N ALA A 15 -9.71 -7.14 -1.23
CA ALA A 15 -9.84 -6.30 -2.42
C ALA A 15 -11.22 -5.63 -2.53
N GLU A 16 -12.32 -6.35 -2.20
CA GLU A 16 -13.68 -5.79 -2.10
C GLU A 16 -13.72 -4.69 -1.03
N ALA A 17 -13.12 -4.92 0.13
CA ALA A 17 -13.07 -3.96 1.22
C ALA A 17 -12.33 -2.66 0.82
N HIS A 18 -11.17 -2.77 0.19
CA HIS A 18 -10.43 -1.61 -0.35
C HIS A 18 -11.24 -0.86 -1.42
N THR A 19 -11.92 -1.56 -2.31
CA THR A 19 -12.79 -0.95 -3.32
C THR A 19 -13.91 -0.16 -2.67
N ARG A 20 -14.55 -0.70 -1.64
CA ARG A 20 -15.57 0.00 -0.86
C ARG A 20 -15.01 1.23 -0.15
N ALA A 21 -13.84 1.14 0.47
CA ALA A 21 -13.18 2.27 1.10
C ALA A 21 -12.92 3.40 0.10
N MET A 22 -12.40 3.08 -1.11
CA MET A 22 -12.18 4.04 -2.18
C MET A 22 -13.48 4.74 -2.64
N GLN A 23 -14.61 4.03 -2.63
CA GLN A 23 -15.92 4.58 -3.00
C GLN A 23 -16.56 5.41 -1.89
N SER A 24 -16.21 5.17 -0.63
CA SER A 24 -16.82 5.79 0.55
C SER A 24 -16.07 7.02 1.04
N VAL A 25 -14.75 7.11 0.76
CA VAL A 25 -13.88 8.18 1.24
C VAL A 25 -14.36 9.55 0.76
N LYS A 26 -14.29 10.53 1.65
CA LYS A 26 -14.56 11.95 1.34
C LYS A 26 -13.83 12.86 2.33
N PRO A 27 -13.56 14.11 1.96
CA PRO A 27 -13.04 15.10 2.88
C PRO A 27 -13.85 15.22 4.16
N GLU A 28 -13.19 15.51 5.27
CA GLU A 28 -13.74 15.62 6.65
C GLU A 28 -14.19 14.29 7.28
N MET A 29 -14.12 13.17 6.55
CA MET A 29 -14.32 11.85 7.14
C MET A 29 -13.18 11.54 8.11
N ILE A 30 -13.48 10.97 9.27
CA ILE A 30 -12.45 10.55 10.22
C ILE A 30 -11.87 9.19 9.76
N GLU A 31 -10.57 8.97 9.95
CA GLU A 31 -9.85 7.76 9.54
C GLU A 31 -10.55 6.48 10.04
N TYR A 32 -10.98 6.42 11.31
CA TYR A 32 -11.71 5.26 11.85
C TYR A 32 -13.08 5.02 11.18
N ALA A 33 -13.70 6.06 10.60
CA ALA A 33 -14.95 5.87 9.88
C ALA A 33 -14.70 5.20 8.53
N LEU A 34 -13.56 5.46 7.91
CA LEU A 34 -13.12 4.76 6.71
C LEU A 34 -12.69 3.31 7.05
N GLU A 35 -12.04 3.08 8.20
CA GLU A 35 -11.74 1.75 8.73
C GLU A 35 -13.02 0.92 8.95
N ALA A 36 -14.10 1.55 9.42
CA ALA A 36 -15.38 0.88 9.61
C ALA A 36 -15.98 0.34 8.30
N GLU A 37 -15.72 0.99 7.16
CA GLU A 37 -16.13 0.50 5.83
C GLU A 37 -15.40 -0.77 5.44
N LEU A 38 -14.11 -0.90 5.80
CA LEU A 38 -13.33 -2.13 5.61
C LEU A 38 -13.87 -3.25 6.49
N ASN A 39 -14.04 -2.96 7.78
CA ASN A 39 -14.52 -3.92 8.79
C ASN A 39 -15.95 -4.40 8.49
N TYR A 40 -16.79 -3.58 7.85
CA TYR A 40 -18.10 -4.00 7.36
C TYR A 40 -17.99 -5.14 6.34
N ILE A 41 -17.08 -5.03 5.38
CA ILE A 41 -16.88 -6.09 4.38
C ILE A 41 -16.29 -7.35 5.02
N PHE A 42 -15.32 -7.20 5.93
CA PHE A 42 -14.75 -8.34 6.65
C PHE A 42 -15.83 -9.09 7.42
N GLY A 43 -16.60 -8.40 8.28
CA GLY A 43 -17.65 -8.99 9.08
C GLY A 43 -18.79 -9.60 8.26
N LYS A 44 -19.18 -8.96 7.14
CA LYS A 44 -20.20 -9.49 6.21
C LYS A 44 -19.81 -10.86 5.63
N ASN A 45 -18.51 -11.09 5.47
CA ASN A 45 -17.98 -12.35 4.94
C ASN A 45 -17.52 -13.33 6.05
N GLY A 46 -17.82 -13.04 7.32
CA GLY A 46 -17.45 -13.89 8.44
C GLY A 46 -15.96 -13.86 8.78
N CYS A 47 -15.25 -12.84 8.31
CA CYS A 47 -13.83 -12.63 8.55
C CYS A 47 -13.59 -11.70 9.74
N VAL A 48 -12.37 -11.75 10.25
CA VAL A 48 -11.81 -10.77 11.19
C VAL A 48 -10.65 -10.03 10.51
N PRO A 49 -10.26 -8.82 10.99
CA PRO A 49 -9.01 -8.20 10.54
C PRO A 49 -7.81 -9.11 10.79
N ALA A 50 -6.93 -9.27 9.82
CA ALA A 50 -5.72 -10.07 9.95
C ALA A 50 -4.68 -9.42 10.86
N TYR A 51 -4.73 -8.09 10.95
CA TYR A 51 -3.90 -7.23 11.80
C TYR A 51 -4.64 -5.92 12.08
N ASN A 52 -4.08 -5.08 12.98
CA ASN A 52 -4.63 -3.76 13.24
C ASN A 52 -4.56 -2.91 11.97
N SER A 53 -5.70 -2.51 11.45
CA SER A 53 -5.77 -1.72 10.21
C SER A 53 -5.09 -0.37 10.37
N ILE A 54 -4.34 0.03 9.35
CA ILE A 54 -3.73 1.35 9.24
C ILE A 54 -4.57 2.16 8.25
N VAL A 55 -5.06 3.31 8.69
CA VAL A 55 -5.77 4.26 7.84
C VAL A 55 -5.19 5.64 8.13
N GLY A 56 -4.20 6.06 7.35
CA GLY A 56 -3.48 7.31 7.56
C GLY A 56 -3.71 8.31 6.44
N GLY A 57 -4.26 9.50 6.78
CA GLY A 57 -4.41 10.62 5.86
C GLY A 57 -3.22 11.59 5.93
N GLY A 58 -2.78 12.10 4.76
CA GLY A 58 -1.71 13.11 4.70
C GLY A 58 -0.43 12.65 5.38
N GLU A 59 0.07 13.41 6.35
CA GLU A 59 1.30 13.10 7.09
C GLU A 59 1.23 11.82 7.92
N ASN A 60 0.05 11.39 8.37
CA ASN A 60 -0.13 10.13 9.10
C ASN A 60 0.21 8.91 8.22
N ALA A 61 0.05 9.02 6.91
CA ALA A 61 0.45 7.99 5.95
C ALA A 61 1.97 7.73 5.91
N CYS A 62 2.77 8.66 6.46
CA CYS A 62 4.23 8.52 6.54
C CYS A 62 4.69 7.86 7.85
N ILE A 63 3.78 7.54 8.77
CA ILE A 63 4.08 6.88 10.05
C ILE A 63 3.86 5.38 9.87
N LEU A 64 4.96 4.60 9.92
CA LEU A 64 4.87 3.15 9.85
C LEU A 64 4.05 2.60 11.02
N HIS A 65 3.13 1.67 10.73
CA HIS A 65 2.24 1.05 11.71
C HIS A 65 1.35 2.06 12.47
N TYR A 66 0.92 3.14 11.78
CA TYR A 66 -0.03 4.10 12.32
C TYR A 66 -1.40 3.43 12.52
N VAL A 67 -1.84 3.27 13.75
CA VAL A 67 -3.08 2.56 14.12
C VAL A 67 -4.08 3.40 14.91
N GLU A 68 -3.77 4.65 15.19
CA GLU A 68 -4.65 5.57 15.92
C GLU A 68 -5.92 5.89 15.14
N ASN A 69 -5.82 6.04 13.82
CA ASN A 69 -6.94 6.21 12.88
C ASN A 69 -7.97 7.26 13.35
N ASN A 70 -7.53 8.36 13.97
CA ASN A 70 -8.44 9.26 14.69
C ASN A 70 -8.46 10.71 14.18
N LYS A 71 -7.85 10.98 13.03
CA LYS A 71 -7.78 12.32 12.44
C LYS A 71 -8.74 12.48 11.26
N PRO A 72 -9.19 13.72 10.96
CA PRO A 72 -9.96 13.97 9.75
C PRO A 72 -9.09 13.88 8.50
N LEU A 73 -9.64 13.24 7.47
CA LEU A 73 -9.08 13.20 6.12
C LEU A 73 -9.33 14.55 5.45
N LYS A 74 -8.29 15.23 4.98
CA LYS A 74 -8.41 16.57 4.40
C LYS A 74 -8.55 16.50 2.88
N ASP A 75 -9.21 17.51 2.33
CA ASP A 75 -9.26 17.71 0.89
C ASP A 75 -7.86 17.95 0.31
N GLY A 76 -7.53 17.23 -0.77
CA GLY A 76 -6.20 17.28 -1.40
C GLY A 76 -5.15 16.33 -0.81
N ASP A 77 -5.40 15.72 0.35
CA ASP A 77 -4.51 14.71 0.91
C ASP A 77 -4.64 13.36 0.18
N LEU A 78 -3.59 12.55 0.25
CA LEU A 78 -3.67 11.12 0.02
C LEU A 78 -4.05 10.41 1.32
N VAL A 79 -4.78 9.30 1.22
CA VAL A 79 -4.97 8.35 2.31
C VAL A 79 -4.31 7.03 1.93
N LEU A 80 -3.51 6.50 2.84
CA LEU A 80 -2.94 5.16 2.79
C LEU A 80 -3.78 4.26 3.67
N ILE A 81 -4.19 3.13 3.13
CA ILE A 81 -4.83 2.05 3.87
C ILE A 81 -3.97 0.80 3.76
N ASP A 82 -3.57 0.27 4.90
CA ASP A 82 -2.96 -1.05 5.03
C ASP A 82 -3.88 -1.88 5.92
N ALA A 83 -4.68 -2.73 5.28
CA ALA A 83 -5.73 -3.49 5.92
C ALA A 83 -6.10 -4.72 5.12
N ALA A 84 -6.28 -5.83 5.80
CA ALA A 84 -6.75 -7.05 5.18
C ALA A 84 -7.45 -7.96 6.18
N CYS A 85 -8.17 -8.96 5.69
CA CYS A 85 -8.86 -9.92 6.53
C CYS A 85 -8.12 -11.25 6.64
N GLU A 86 -8.44 -11.97 7.71
CA GLU A 86 -8.16 -13.38 7.90
C GLU A 86 -9.43 -14.19 7.61
N TYR A 87 -9.33 -15.16 6.71
CA TYR A 87 -10.38 -16.11 6.36
C TYR A 87 -9.91 -17.52 6.66
N GLU A 88 -10.64 -18.24 7.52
CA GLU A 88 -10.32 -19.63 7.90
C GLU A 88 -8.83 -19.81 8.29
N PHE A 89 -8.31 -18.89 9.13
CA PHE A 89 -6.93 -18.82 9.62
C PHE A 89 -5.87 -18.45 8.58
N TYR A 90 -6.25 -18.04 7.37
CA TYR A 90 -5.35 -17.54 6.34
C TYR A 90 -5.51 -16.04 6.17
N ALA A 91 -4.45 -15.32 6.51
CA ALA A 91 -4.38 -13.87 6.38
C ALA A 91 -4.15 -13.46 4.92
N SER A 92 -4.68 -12.32 4.54
CA SER A 92 -4.24 -11.53 3.39
C SER A 92 -3.54 -10.26 3.86
N ASP A 93 -2.91 -9.54 2.93
CA ASP A 93 -2.15 -8.32 3.23
C ASP A 93 -2.19 -7.40 2.01
N ILE A 94 -2.87 -6.25 2.15
CA ILE A 94 -3.07 -5.32 1.04
C ILE A 94 -2.89 -3.88 1.53
N THR A 95 -1.95 -3.16 0.91
CA THR A 95 -1.81 -1.71 1.08
C THR A 95 -2.22 -0.99 -0.21
N ARG A 96 -3.04 0.07 -0.09
CA ARG A 96 -3.40 0.96 -1.19
C ARG A 96 -3.39 2.42 -0.74
N THR A 97 -2.95 3.29 -1.65
CA THR A 97 -2.94 4.74 -1.44
C THR A 97 -3.74 5.42 -2.55
N PHE A 98 -4.61 6.34 -2.19
CA PHE A 98 -5.45 7.06 -3.13
C PHE A 98 -5.84 8.44 -2.60
N PRO A 99 -6.24 9.39 -3.48
CA PRO A 99 -6.62 10.75 -3.04
C PRO A 99 -7.97 10.77 -2.33
N VAL A 100 -8.04 11.48 -1.21
CA VAL A 100 -9.27 11.63 -0.39
C VAL A 100 -10.43 12.23 -1.20
N ASN A 101 -10.15 13.15 -2.12
CA ASN A 101 -11.15 13.80 -2.97
C ASN A 101 -11.32 13.15 -4.36
N GLY A 102 -10.68 11.98 -4.59
CA GLY A 102 -10.74 11.25 -5.85
C GLY A 102 -9.88 11.83 -6.98
N LYS A 103 -9.04 12.85 -6.72
CA LYS A 103 -8.19 13.49 -7.74
C LYS A 103 -6.75 13.61 -7.26
N PHE A 104 -5.82 13.04 -8.00
CA PHE A 104 -4.40 13.28 -7.79
C PHE A 104 -3.99 14.67 -8.25
N SER A 105 -3.12 15.35 -7.47
CA SER A 105 -2.33 16.45 -8.00
C SER A 105 -1.33 15.92 -9.05
N PRO A 106 -0.74 16.79 -9.89
CA PRO A 106 0.30 16.35 -10.84
C PRO A 106 1.49 15.67 -10.13
N GLU A 107 1.92 16.19 -9.00
CA GLU A 107 3.04 15.68 -8.21
C GLU A 107 2.69 14.33 -7.57
N GLN A 108 1.52 14.23 -6.95
CA GLN A 108 1.01 12.98 -6.38
C GLN A 108 0.90 11.89 -7.45
N LYS A 109 0.38 12.24 -8.63
CA LYS A 109 0.25 11.31 -9.75
C LYS A 109 1.59 10.83 -10.27
N ALA A 110 2.57 11.73 -10.40
CA ALA A 110 3.91 11.38 -10.86
C ALA A 110 4.55 10.35 -9.91
N LEU A 111 4.53 10.62 -8.61
CA LEU A 111 5.06 9.69 -7.61
C LEU A 111 4.28 8.38 -7.54
N TYR A 112 2.94 8.45 -7.57
CA TYR A 112 2.08 7.27 -7.58
C TYR A 112 2.38 6.32 -8.75
N ASN A 113 2.60 6.87 -9.96
CA ASN A 113 2.91 6.06 -11.14
C ASN A 113 4.24 5.31 -10.98
N ILE A 114 5.27 5.96 -10.41
CA ILE A 114 6.56 5.31 -10.14
C ILE A 114 6.37 4.13 -9.17
N VAL A 115 5.57 4.31 -8.11
CA VAL A 115 5.28 3.24 -7.14
C VAL A 115 4.48 2.12 -7.79
N LEU A 116 3.52 2.44 -8.64
CA LEU A 116 2.73 1.46 -9.40
C LEU A 116 3.61 0.64 -10.35
N ASP A 117 4.49 1.29 -11.09
CA ASP A 117 5.43 0.60 -11.99
C ASP A 117 6.36 -0.32 -11.21
N ALA A 118 6.86 0.12 -10.06
CA ALA A 118 7.68 -0.69 -9.17
C ALA A 118 6.90 -1.91 -8.65
N GLN A 119 5.64 -1.75 -8.24
CA GLN A 119 4.78 -2.82 -7.79
C GLN A 119 4.54 -3.85 -8.89
N LEU A 120 4.16 -3.41 -10.09
CA LEU A 120 3.88 -4.31 -11.22
C LEU A 120 5.13 -5.10 -11.62
N ALA A 121 6.30 -4.46 -11.65
CA ALA A 121 7.56 -5.12 -11.95
C ALA A 121 7.96 -6.13 -10.85
N ALA A 122 7.74 -5.81 -9.58
CA ALA A 122 7.98 -6.73 -8.46
C ALA A 122 7.06 -7.95 -8.51
N ILE A 123 5.78 -7.76 -8.86
CA ILE A 123 4.83 -8.86 -9.08
C ILE A 123 5.31 -9.75 -10.23
N ASP A 124 5.72 -9.16 -11.35
CA ASP A 124 6.26 -9.92 -12.50
C ASP A 124 7.57 -10.65 -12.16
N ALA A 125 8.38 -10.11 -11.27
CA ALA A 125 9.60 -10.74 -10.78
C ALA A 125 9.36 -11.87 -9.76
N THR A 126 8.14 -12.00 -9.23
CA THR A 126 7.76 -13.06 -8.27
C THR A 126 7.48 -14.35 -9.04
N ARG A 127 8.55 -15.08 -9.39
CA ARG A 127 8.49 -16.29 -10.23
C ARG A 127 9.35 -17.41 -9.65
N ILE A 128 8.97 -18.63 -9.98
CA ILE A 128 9.77 -19.82 -9.67
C ILE A 128 11.19 -19.64 -10.25
N GLY A 129 12.19 -19.90 -9.43
CA GLY A 129 13.61 -19.77 -9.79
C GLY A 129 14.25 -18.47 -9.32
N ASN A 130 13.49 -17.45 -9.02
CA ASN A 130 14.00 -16.23 -8.42
C ASN A 130 14.11 -16.37 -6.89
N HIS A 131 15.15 -15.76 -6.30
CA HIS A 131 15.27 -15.73 -4.84
C HIS A 131 14.29 -14.72 -4.23
N TYR A 132 13.96 -14.92 -2.97
CA TYR A 132 12.92 -14.17 -2.26
C TYR A 132 13.12 -12.64 -2.29
N LYS A 133 14.35 -12.14 -2.25
CA LYS A 133 14.66 -10.72 -2.26
C LYS A 133 14.57 -10.06 -3.64
N TYR A 134 14.58 -10.85 -4.72
CA TYR A 134 14.66 -10.33 -6.08
C TYR A 134 13.52 -9.35 -6.44
N PRO A 135 12.24 -9.62 -6.12
CA PRO A 135 11.17 -8.63 -6.33
C PRO A 135 11.42 -7.29 -5.62
N HIS A 136 11.99 -7.31 -4.41
CA HIS A 136 12.37 -6.10 -3.69
C HIS A 136 13.48 -5.33 -4.41
N GLU A 137 14.52 -6.01 -4.87
CA GLU A 137 15.63 -5.41 -5.61
C GLU A 137 15.14 -4.73 -6.91
N VAL A 138 14.19 -5.37 -7.61
CA VAL A 138 13.53 -4.80 -8.79
C VAL A 138 12.77 -3.52 -8.42
N ALA A 139 11.97 -3.56 -7.36
CA ALA A 139 11.21 -2.38 -6.89
C ALA A 139 12.15 -1.23 -6.49
N VAL A 140 13.21 -1.51 -5.71
CA VAL A 140 14.21 -0.52 -5.28
C VAL A 140 14.84 0.19 -6.48
N LYS A 141 15.22 -0.54 -7.51
CA LYS A 141 15.84 0.05 -8.70
C LYS A 141 14.90 1.01 -9.43
N ILE A 142 13.63 0.64 -9.61
CA ILE A 142 12.62 1.47 -10.28
C ILE A 142 12.30 2.70 -9.43
N LEU A 143 12.11 2.53 -8.13
CA LEU A 143 11.86 3.64 -7.21
C LEU A 143 13.03 4.63 -7.19
N THR A 144 14.28 4.13 -7.12
CA THR A 144 15.47 4.99 -7.12
C THR A 144 15.59 5.77 -8.43
N GLN A 145 15.36 5.13 -9.58
CA GLN A 145 15.34 5.82 -10.87
C GLN A 145 14.26 6.91 -10.89
N GLY A 146 13.03 6.59 -10.47
CA GLY A 146 11.94 7.55 -10.41
C GLY A 146 12.22 8.74 -9.49
N LEU A 147 12.88 8.51 -8.34
CA LEU A 147 13.30 9.60 -7.43
C LEU A 147 14.36 10.51 -8.07
N VAL A 148 15.26 9.96 -8.88
CA VAL A 148 16.22 10.75 -9.67
C VAL A 148 15.51 11.56 -10.76
N ASP A 149 14.58 10.95 -11.49
CA ASP A 149 13.83 11.60 -12.56
C ASP A 149 12.97 12.77 -12.04
N LEU A 150 12.47 12.65 -10.80
CA LEU A 150 11.74 13.72 -10.11
C LEU A 150 12.66 14.76 -9.43
N GLY A 151 13.99 14.59 -9.48
CA GLY A 151 14.94 15.48 -8.82
C GLY A 151 14.93 15.39 -7.30
N LEU A 152 14.37 14.33 -6.72
CA LEU A 152 14.39 14.06 -5.26
C LEU A 152 15.70 13.40 -4.81
N LEU A 153 16.36 12.69 -5.72
CA LEU A 153 17.73 12.18 -5.56
C LEU A 153 18.57 12.69 -6.74
N SER A 154 19.90 12.73 -6.54
CA SER A 154 20.86 13.14 -7.58
C SER A 154 22.02 12.17 -7.59
N GLY A 155 22.43 11.68 -8.77
CA GLY A 155 23.56 10.80 -8.95
C GLY A 155 23.27 9.60 -9.86
N ASN A 156 24.22 8.69 -9.91
CA ASN A 156 24.06 7.43 -10.64
C ASN A 156 23.16 6.48 -9.85
N VAL A 157 22.18 5.88 -10.53
CA VAL A 157 21.16 5.03 -9.88
C VAL A 157 21.78 3.80 -9.21
N ASP A 158 22.74 3.15 -9.84
CA ASP A 158 23.36 1.95 -9.27
C ASP A 158 24.16 2.30 -8.00
N GLU A 159 24.86 3.44 -7.97
CA GLU A 159 25.55 3.95 -6.78
C GLU A 159 24.56 4.34 -5.66
N LEU A 160 23.42 4.94 -6.01
CA LEU A 160 22.36 5.30 -5.05
C LEU A 160 21.68 4.06 -4.46
N VAL A 161 21.55 2.99 -5.24
CA VAL A 161 21.05 1.70 -4.76
C VAL A 161 22.08 1.04 -3.83
N GLU A 162 23.37 1.02 -4.21
CA GLU A 162 24.44 0.43 -3.40
C GLU A 162 24.64 1.16 -2.07
N SER A 163 24.54 2.48 -2.07
CA SER A 163 24.63 3.31 -0.86
C SER A 163 23.33 3.37 -0.05
N GLU A 164 22.26 2.70 -0.51
CA GLU A 164 20.93 2.72 0.09
C GLU A 164 20.33 4.15 0.25
N ALA A 165 20.69 5.10 -0.61
CA ALA A 165 20.22 6.49 -0.53
C ALA A 165 18.69 6.60 -0.69
N PHE A 166 18.05 5.64 -1.36
CA PHE A 166 16.59 5.54 -1.48
C PHE A 166 15.86 5.37 -0.15
N ARG A 167 16.54 4.92 0.91
CA ARG A 167 15.94 4.69 2.23
C ARG A 167 15.36 5.94 2.89
N GLN A 168 15.74 7.12 2.43
CA GLN A 168 15.12 8.39 2.87
C GLN A 168 13.63 8.44 2.50
N PHE A 169 13.21 7.71 1.46
CA PHE A 169 11.84 7.69 0.93
C PHE A 169 11.18 6.32 1.01
N PHE A 170 11.95 5.25 0.91
CA PHE A 170 11.49 3.87 0.95
C PHE A 170 12.38 3.03 1.87
N MET A 171 12.00 2.94 3.14
CA MET A 171 12.82 2.39 4.22
C MET A 171 12.44 0.97 4.64
N HIS A 172 11.39 0.38 4.08
CA HIS A 172 10.88 -0.95 4.47
C HIS A 172 11.02 -2.00 3.34
N GLY A 173 10.77 -3.27 3.66
CA GLY A 173 10.69 -4.34 2.66
C GLY A 173 9.42 -4.26 1.81
N THR A 174 9.44 -4.95 0.67
CA THR A 174 8.30 -4.98 -0.27
C THR A 174 7.20 -5.96 0.18
N GLY A 175 7.55 -6.93 1.02
CA GLY A 175 6.60 -7.91 1.54
C GLY A 175 7.27 -8.90 2.49
N HIS A 176 6.47 -9.82 3.01
CA HIS A 176 6.88 -10.84 3.96
C HIS A 176 6.08 -12.14 3.82
#